data_f542da3b5438e5c9ae149061febd0d78
#
_entry.id   f542da3b5438e5c9ae149061febd0d78
#
_cell.length_a   1.000
_cell.length_b   1.000
_cell.length_c   1.000
_cell.angle_alpha   90.00
_cell.angle_beta   90.00
_cell.angle_gamma   90.00
#
_symmetry.space_group_name_H-M   'P 1'
#
loop_
_entity.id
_entity.type
_entity.pdbx_description
1 polymer ?
#
loop_
_entity_poly.entity_id
_entity_poly.type
_entity_poly.pdbx_seq_one_letter_code
_entity_poly.pdbx_strand_id
1 'polypeptide(L)'
;MNAPETLNDHNLVPQAIVPGVLYEKRPVKDNKGADVPGLYNAWITLDNPKQYNSYTTDMVKGVILAFRQASSSRDVVAVVFTGSGDKAFCTGGNTKEYAEYYAGNPQEYRQYMRLFNDMVSGILGCDKPVICRVNGMRIGGGQEIGMACDFSIAHDLVKFGQAGPKHGSAAIGGATDFLPLMIGCERAMETGMLCEPWTAHKSYRLGVCLDIVPALKVDGKFIANPTVELEYTDEFGRIIHGEMKTGEALAAGKELLKKGEVDLSLLDAKIDE
;
A
#
# COMPACT_ATOMS: atom_id res chain seq x y z
N MET A 1 40.14 4.52 7.95
CA MET A 1 40.46 3.21 7.35
C MET A 1 39.58 3.09 6.10
N ASN A 2 40.17 2.92 4.93
CA ASN A 2 39.40 2.65 3.73
C ASN A 2 38.71 1.29 3.91
N ALA A 3 37.41 1.20 3.61
CA ALA A 3 36.71 -0.09 3.61
C ALA A 3 37.45 -1.04 2.67
N PRO A 4 37.62 -2.31 3.05
CA PRO A 4 38.31 -3.26 2.19
C PRO A 4 37.59 -3.40 0.84
N GLU A 5 38.35 -3.55 -0.25
CA GLU A 5 37.80 -3.71 -1.64
C GLU A 5 36.79 -4.86 -1.75
N THR A 6 36.87 -5.85 -0.87
CA THR A 6 35.92 -6.94 -0.76
C THR A 6 34.50 -6.54 -0.40
N LEU A 7 34.27 -5.28 0.00
CA LEU A 7 32.93 -4.72 0.30
C LEU A 7 32.33 -3.96 -0.90
N ASN A 8 32.96 -3.97 -2.05
CA ASN A 8 32.40 -3.36 -3.25
C ASN A 8 31.10 -4.05 -3.65
N ASP A 9 30.19 -3.27 -4.22
CA ASP A 9 28.98 -3.80 -4.83
C ASP A 9 29.35 -4.67 -6.02
N HIS A 10 28.87 -5.91 -6.03
CA HIS A 10 29.15 -6.87 -7.10
C HIS A 10 28.19 -6.77 -8.29
N ASN A 11 27.22 -5.82 -8.25
CA ASN A 11 26.19 -5.68 -9.28
C ASN A 11 25.50 -7.01 -9.62
N LEU A 12 25.22 -7.81 -8.60
CA LEU A 12 24.60 -9.13 -8.77
C LEU A 12 23.16 -9.06 -9.27
N VAL A 13 22.50 -7.92 -9.08
CA VAL A 13 21.16 -7.65 -9.58
C VAL A 13 21.25 -6.52 -10.60
N PRO A 14 21.00 -6.80 -11.89
CA PRO A 14 21.01 -5.75 -12.90
C PRO A 14 19.93 -4.72 -12.61
N GLN A 15 20.29 -3.44 -12.77
CA GLN A 15 19.31 -2.36 -12.75
C GLN A 15 18.44 -2.49 -14.00
N ALA A 16 17.19 -2.90 -13.82
CA ALA A 16 16.22 -2.94 -14.89
C ALA A 16 15.19 -1.83 -14.66
N ILE A 17 15.12 -0.90 -15.60
CA ILE A 17 14.05 0.09 -15.64
C ILE A 17 12.86 -0.59 -16.32
N VAL A 18 11.79 -0.81 -15.57
CA VAL A 18 10.53 -1.34 -16.11
C VAL A 18 9.50 -0.21 -16.09
N PRO A 19 8.85 0.09 -17.23
CA PRO A 19 7.80 1.10 -17.27
C PRO A 19 6.72 0.84 -16.23
N GLY A 20 6.31 1.88 -15.52
CA GLY A 20 5.28 1.79 -14.49
C GLY A 20 5.80 1.42 -13.09
N VAL A 21 7.11 1.23 -12.92
CA VAL A 21 7.75 1.08 -11.60
C VAL A 21 8.93 2.04 -11.50
N LEU A 22 8.90 2.92 -10.52
CA LEU A 22 9.98 3.86 -10.24
C LEU A 22 10.81 3.35 -9.06
N TYR A 23 12.11 3.54 -9.14
CA TYR A 23 13.06 3.25 -8.06
C TYR A 23 13.90 4.48 -7.77
N GLU A 24 13.83 4.99 -6.55
CA GLU A 24 14.54 6.18 -6.11
C GLU A 24 15.23 5.91 -4.77
N LYS A 25 16.44 6.41 -4.59
CA LYS A 25 17.11 6.44 -3.29
C LYS A 25 16.96 7.82 -2.69
N ARG A 26 16.35 7.94 -1.53
CA ARG A 26 16.22 9.17 -0.76
C ARG A 26 17.14 9.12 0.46
N PRO A 27 17.89 10.18 0.78
CA PRO A 27 18.76 10.20 1.95
C PRO A 27 17.99 9.92 3.23
N VAL A 28 18.56 9.13 4.12
CA VAL A 28 18.05 8.97 5.50
C VAL A 28 18.26 10.30 6.24
N LYS A 29 17.27 10.70 7.03
CA LYS A 29 17.35 11.88 7.89
C LYS A 29 17.71 11.44 9.31
N ASP A 30 18.56 12.23 9.98
CA ASP A 30 18.77 12.09 11.42
C ASP A 30 17.62 12.75 12.23
N ASN A 31 17.67 12.63 13.54
CA ASN A 31 16.67 13.22 14.45
C ASN A 31 16.62 14.77 14.43
N LYS A 32 17.50 15.42 13.68
CA LYS A 32 17.53 16.88 13.45
C LYS A 32 17.10 17.22 12.03
N GLY A 33 16.73 16.24 11.22
CA GLY A 33 16.33 16.39 9.83
C GLY A 33 17.51 16.57 8.85
N ALA A 34 18.75 16.36 9.28
CA ALA A 34 19.92 16.41 8.40
C ALA A 34 20.14 15.07 7.69
N ASP A 35 20.68 15.12 6.46
CA ASP A 35 21.00 13.91 5.70
C ASP A 35 22.11 13.11 6.38
N VAL A 36 21.91 11.80 6.54
CA VAL A 36 22.95 10.87 6.99
C VAL A 36 23.78 10.45 5.78
N PRO A 37 25.05 10.84 5.70
CA PRO A 37 25.87 10.56 4.51
C PRO A 37 25.98 9.06 4.21
N GLY A 38 25.72 8.67 2.95
CA GLY A 38 25.89 7.30 2.46
C GLY A 38 24.80 6.33 2.88
N LEU A 39 23.72 6.78 3.55
CA LEU A 39 22.57 5.96 3.89
C LEU A 39 21.30 6.47 3.22
N TYR A 40 20.51 5.53 2.68
CA TYR A 40 19.32 5.83 1.88
C TYR A 40 18.14 4.95 2.25
N ASN A 41 16.94 5.47 2.06
CA ASN A 41 15.72 4.69 1.93
C ASN A 41 15.43 4.48 0.44
N ALA A 42 15.18 3.23 0.03
CA ALA A 42 14.76 2.92 -1.34
C ALA A 42 13.25 3.15 -1.46
N TRP A 43 12.84 4.04 -2.35
CA TRP A 43 11.44 4.27 -2.68
C TRP A 43 11.09 3.50 -3.95
N ILE A 44 10.16 2.55 -3.83
CA ILE A 44 9.61 1.75 -4.93
C ILE A 44 8.19 2.23 -5.15
N THR A 45 7.92 2.80 -6.32
CA THR A 45 6.64 3.44 -6.61
C THR A 45 5.96 2.76 -7.80
N LEU A 46 4.73 2.29 -7.61
CA LEU A 46 3.84 1.89 -8.70
C LEU A 46 3.36 3.15 -9.43
N ASP A 47 3.69 3.29 -10.71
CA ASP A 47 3.41 4.49 -11.49
C ASP A 47 2.45 4.22 -12.66
N ASN A 48 1.20 3.97 -12.30
CA ASN A 48 0.08 3.84 -13.23
C ASN A 48 -1.16 4.59 -12.69
N PRO A 49 -1.06 5.90 -12.36
CA PRO A 49 -2.11 6.63 -11.65
C PRO A 49 -3.42 6.73 -12.44
N LYS A 50 -3.38 6.66 -13.78
CA LYS A 50 -4.58 6.65 -14.63
C LYS A 50 -5.45 5.41 -14.42
N GLN A 51 -4.89 4.32 -13.93
CA GLN A 51 -5.57 3.06 -13.62
C GLN A 51 -5.45 2.70 -12.13
N TYR A 52 -5.40 3.71 -11.26
CA TYR A 52 -5.32 3.54 -9.81
C TYR A 52 -4.16 2.65 -9.37
N ASN A 53 -3.01 2.78 -10.05
CA ASN A 53 -1.80 2.01 -9.83
C ASN A 53 -2.02 0.49 -9.88
N SER A 54 -3.00 0.04 -10.70
CA SER A 54 -3.13 -1.38 -11.01
C SER A 54 -1.88 -1.85 -11.75
N TYR A 55 -1.33 -2.97 -11.29
CA TYR A 55 -0.08 -3.49 -11.86
C TYR A 55 -0.33 -4.36 -13.09
N THR A 56 0.42 -4.08 -14.15
CA THR A 56 0.55 -4.93 -15.33
C THR A 56 1.55 -6.06 -15.05
N THR A 57 1.59 -7.07 -15.92
CA THR A 57 2.57 -8.16 -15.83
C THR A 57 4.01 -7.64 -15.81
N ASP A 58 4.32 -6.61 -16.59
CA ASP A 58 5.65 -6.01 -16.60
C ASP A 58 5.93 -5.24 -15.30
N MET A 59 4.94 -4.55 -14.75
CA MET A 59 5.10 -3.91 -13.45
C MET A 59 5.36 -4.94 -12.33
N VAL A 60 4.72 -6.11 -12.36
CA VAL A 60 5.03 -7.21 -11.40
C VAL A 60 6.51 -7.60 -11.48
N LYS A 61 7.05 -7.79 -12.69
CA LYS A 61 8.49 -8.05 -12.90
C LYS A 61 9.34 -6.90 -12.37
N GLY A 62 8.93 -5.67 -12.64
CA GLY A 62 9.62 -4.46 -12.17
C GLY A 62 9.71 -4.37 -10.65
N VAL A 63 8.61 -4.66 -9.94
CA VAL A 63 8.59 -4.70 -8.48
C VAL A 63 9.56 -5.77 -7.95
N ILE A 64 9.55 -7.00 -8.52
CA ILE A 64 10.49 -8.06 -8.12
C ILE A 64 11.94 -7.58 -8.24
N LEU A 65 12.29 -6.96 -9.37
CA LEU A 65 13.64 -6.46 -9.61
C LEU A 65 14.01 -5.32 -8.65
N ALA A 66 13.08 -4.40 -8.41
CA ALA A 66 13.28 -3.28 -7.49
C ALA A 66 13.53 -3.74 -6.05
N PHE A 67 12.73 -4.70 -5.56
CA PHE A 67 12.95 -5.29 -4.23
C PHE A 67 14.27 -6.07 -4.13
N ARG A 68 14.65 -6.83 -5.16
CA ARG A 68 15.96 -7.48 -5.20
C ARG A 68 17.10 -6.48 -5.15
N GLN A 69 16.99 -5.39 -5.91
CA GLN A 69 17.97 -4.31 -5.91
C GLN A 69 18.08 -3.64 -4.53
N ALA A 70 16.94 -3.30 -3.91
CA ALA A 70 16.93 -2.69 -2.58
C ALA A 70 17.53 -3.63 -1.53
N SER A 71 17.14 -4.92 -1.56
CA SER A 71 17.63 -5.94 -0.62
C SER A 71 19.15 -6.11 -0.71
N SER A 72 19.72 -6.14 -1.93
CA SER A 72 21.16 -6.33 -2.13
C SER A 72 21.99 -5.05 -1.93
N SER A 73 21.37 -3.86 -1.95
CA SER A 73 22.09 -2.58 -1.81
C SER A 73 22.58 -2.36 -0.37
N ARG A 74 23.88 -2.12 -0.19
CA ARG A 74 24.50 -1.98 1.14
C ARG A 74 24.24 -0.64 1.79
N ASP A 75 23.95 0.37 1.00
CA ASP A 75 23.66 1.74 1.41
C ASP A 75 22.14 1.98 1.65
N VAL A 76 21.30 0.99 1.36
CA VAL A 76 19.85 1.05 1.64
C VAL A 76 19.56 0.46 3.01
N VAL A 77 18.86 1.22 3.86
CA VAL A 77 18.52 0.82 5.24
C VAL A 77 17.05 0.41 5.39
N ALA A 78 16.15 0.96 4.57
CA ALA A 78 14.74 0.60 4.54
C ALA A 78 14.17 0.77 3.14
N VAL A 79 13.01 0.15 2.88
CA VAL A 79 12.25 0.27 1.65
C VAL A 79 10.91 0.93 1.93
N VAL A 80 10.55 1.95 1.16
CA VAL A 80 9.22 2.54 1.15
C VAL A 80 8.51 2.11 -0.13
N PHE A 81 7.44 1.34 -0.01
CA PHE A 81 6.63 0.89 -1.12
C PHE A 81 5.35 1.71 -1.21
N THR A 82 5.09 2.34 -2.35
CA THR A 82 3.98 3.29 -2.52
C THR A 82 3.42 3.29 -3.95
N GLY A 83 2.39 4.09 -4.19
CA GLY A 83 1.85 4.39 -5.51
C GLY A 83 2.00 5.87 -5.88
N SER A 84 1.98 6.20 -7.16
CA SER A 84 1.95 7.58 -7.65
C SER A 84 0.62 8.26 -7.37
N GLY A 85 0.68 9.55 -7.04
CA GLY A 85 -0.51 10.39 -6.79
C GLY A 85 -1.12 10.19 -5.41
N ASP A 86 -2.38 10.57 -5.27
CA ASP A 86 -3.13 10.63 -4.01
C ASP A 86 -4.40 9.75 -4.00
N LYS A 87 -4.71 9.08 -5.12
CA LYS A 87 -5.98 8.34 -5.26
C LYS A 87 -5.88 6.89 -4.85
N ALA A 88 -4.76 6.24 -5.15
CA ALA A 88 -4.56 4.84 -4.85
C ALA A 88 -3.10 4.51 -4.56
N PHE A 89 -2.89 3.68 -3.56
CA PHE A 89 -1.67 2.90 -3.46
C PHE A 89 -1.64 1.89 -4.61
N CYS A 90 -2.64 1.00 -4.65
CA CYS A 90 -2.82 0.01 -5.71
C CYS A 90 -4.21 -0.62 -5.61
N THR A 91 -4.83 -0.91 -6.75
CA THR A 91 -6.13 -1.60 -6.82
C THR A 91 -6.05 -3.03 -7.37
N GLY A 92 -4.85 -3.60 -7.41
CA GLY A 92 -4.63 -4.99 -7.82
C GLY A 92 -4.16 -5.12 -9.27
N GLY A 93 -4.36 -6.31 -9.83
CA GLY A 93 -3.95 -6.62 -11.19
C GLY A 93 -4.69 -5.82 -12.25
N ASN A 94 -4.07 -5.64 -13.39
CA ASN A 94 -4.63 -4.87 -14.48
C ASN A 94 -5.82 -5.61 -15.13
N THR A 95 -7.03 -5.09 -14.94
CA THR A 95 -8.26 -5.72 -15.44
C THR A 95 -8.32 -5.78 -16.97
N LYS A 96 -7.63 -4.88 -17.66
CA LYS A 96 -7.54 -4.90 -19.12
C LYS A 96 -6.70 -6.09 -19.60
N GLU A 97 -5.53 -6.33 -19.00
CA GLU A 97 -4.74 -7.54 -19.30
C GLU A 97 -5.54 -8.82 -19.00
N TYR A 98 -6.29 -8.84 -17.89
CA TYR A 98 -7.12 -9.99 -17.56
C TYR A 98 -8.20 -10.26 -18.62
N ALA A 99 -8.90 -9.23 -19.07
CA ALA A 99 -9.97 -9.38 -20.05
C ALA A 99 -9.43 -9.71 -21.46
N GLU A 100 -8.35 -9.06 -21.88
CA GLU A 100 -7.85 -9.15 -23.26
C GLU A 100 -6.92 -10.36 -23.47
N TYR A 101 -6.19 -10.80 -22.42
CA TYR A 101 -5.18 -11.84 -22.57
C TYR A 101 -5.46 -13.06 -21.69
N TYR A 102 -5.57 -12.90 -20.37
CA TYR A 102 -5.60 -14.03 -19.45
C TYR A 102 -6.95 -14.79 -19.44
N ALA A 103 -8.07 -14.13 -19.68
CA ALA A 103 -9.39 -14.76 -19.64
C ALA A 103 -9.53 -15.92 -20.64
N GLY A 104 -8.89 -15.84 -21.80
CA GLY A 104 -8.84 -16.89 -22.82
C GLY A 104 -7.68 -17.87 -22.68
N ASN A 105 -6.77 -17.66 -21.75
CA ASN A 105 -5.47 -18.37 -21.67
C ASN A 105 -5.21 -18.88 -20.24
N PRO A 106 -5.88 -19.90 -19.74
CA PRO A 106 -5.77 -20.33 -18.35
C PRO A 106 -4.35 -20.80 -17.96
N GLN A 107 -3.58 -21.34 -18.90
CA GLN A 107 -2.20 -21.72 -18.64
C GLN A 107 -1.30 -20.49 -18.44
N GLU A 108 -1.50 -19.44 -19.23
CA GLU A 108 -0.79 -18.17 -19.08
C GLU A 108 -1.20 -17.46 -17.77
N TYR A 109 -2.49 -17.50 -17.43
CA TYR A 109 -2.96 -16.99 -16.14
C TYR A 109 -2.31 -17.70 -14.95
N ARG A 110 -2.14 -19.01 -15.04
CA ARG A 110 -1.43 -19.81 -14.03
C ARG A 110 0.04 -19.36 -13.89
N GLN A 111 0.72 -19.09 -15.01
CA GLN A 111 2.09 -18.57 -14.99
C GLN A 111 2.16 -17.17 -14.38
N TYR A 112 1.22 -16.31 -14.76
CA TYR A 112 1.09 -14.97 -14.18
C TYR A 112 0.88 -15.04 -12.66
N MET A 113 0.04 -15.93 -12.15
CA MET A 113 -0.18 -16.09 -10.71
C MET A 113 1.07 -16.56 -9.96
N ARG A 114 1.91 -17.38 -10.59
CA ARG A 114 3.24 -17.71 -10.03
C ARG A 114 4.14 -16.48 -9.94
N LEU A 115 4.19 -15.70 -11.02
CA LEU A 115 4.95 -14.46 -11.04
C LEU A 115 4.44 -13.46 -9.98
N PHE A 116 3.13 -13.38 -9.78
CA PHE A 116 2.54 -12.59 -8.71
C PHE A 116 2.98 -13.07 -7.31
N ASN A 117 2.95 -14.38 -7.08
CA ASN A 117 3.45 -14.96 -5.82
C ASN A 117 4.95 -14.71 -5.62
N ASP A 118 5.75 -14.71 -6.69
CA ASP A 118 7.17 -14.34 -6.63
C ASP A 118 7.35 -12.87 -6.22
N MET A 119 6.46 -11.97 -6.67
CA MET A 119 6.46 -10.58 -6.21
C MET A 119 6.15 -10.48 -4.71
N VAL A 120 5.11 -11.15 -4.23
CA VAL A 120 4.76 -11.19 -2.80
C VAL A 120 5.93 -11.76 -1.99
N SER A 121 6.52 -12.87 -2.45
CA SER A 121 7.69 -13.48 -1.81
C SER A 121 8.91 -12.55 -1.80
N GLY A 122 9.09 -11.77 -2.87
CA GLY A 122 10.17 -10.77 -2.97
C GLY A 122 10.01 -9.62 -1.98
N ILE A 123 8.78 -9.22 -1.67
CA ILE A 123 8.47 -8.22 -0.63
C ILE A 123 8.76 -8.81 0.74
N LEU A 124 8.18 -9.98 1.06
CA LEU A 124 8.36 -10.67 2.35
C LEU A 124 9.82 -11.05 2.64
N GLY A 125 10.56 -11.43 1.61
CA GLY A 125 11.97 -11.85 1.72
C GLY A 125 12.98 -10.71 1.56
N CYS A 126 12.54 -9.44 1.63
CA CYS A 126 13.46 -8.31 1.57
C CYS A 126 14.34 -8.27 2.83
N ASP A 127 15.66 -8.11 2.67
CA ASP A 127 16.62 -8.01 3.81
C ASP A 127 16.56 -6.65 4.54
N LYS A 128 15.63 -5.80 4.16
CA LYS A 128 15.43 -4.46 4.74
C LYS A 128 14.00 -4.33 5.25
N PRO A 129 13.74 -3.56 6.31
CA PRO A 129 12.38 -3.20 6.70
C PRO A 129 11.63 -2.59 5.53
N VAL A 130 10.39 -3.05 5.29
CA VAL A 130 9.53 -2.60 4.20
C VAL A 130 8.32 -1.86 4.76
N ILE A 131 8.20 -0.59 4.45
CA ILE A 131 7.10 0.26 4.86
C ILE A 131 6.14 0.46 3.69
N CYS A 132 4.89 0.06 3.84
CA CYS A 132 3.84 0.41 2.89
C CYS A 132 3.33 1.82 3.19
N ARG A 133 3.72 2.80 2.37
CA ARG A 133 3.15 4.15 2.40
C ARG A 133 1.86 4.17 1.60
N VAL A 134 0.73 4.20 2.29
CA VAL A 134 -0.59 4.06 1.68
C VAL A 134 -1.14 5.45 1.30
N ASN A 135 -0.84 5.87 0.09
CA ASN A 135 -1.17 7.19 -0.47
C ASN A 135 -2.58 7.29 -1.07
N GLY A 136 -3.41 6.27 -0.90
CA GLY A 136 -4.77 6.20 -1.44
C GLY A 136 -5.32 4.78 -1.34
N MET A 137 -6.36 4.45 -2.10
CA MET A 137 -7.03 3.14 -2.03
C MET A 137 -6.03 1.96 -2.09
N ARG A 138 -6.17 1.02 -1.16
CA ARG A 138 -5.43 -0.24 -1.09
C ARG A 138 -6.42 -1.39 -1.17
N ILE A 139 -6.70 -1.87 -2.39
CA ILE A 139 -7.83 -2.77 -2.68
C ILE A 139 -7.36 -4.00 -3.46
N GLY A 140 -7.97 -5.16 -3.19
CA GLY A 140 -7.72 -6.42 -3.91
C GLY A 140 -6.28 -6.86 -3.83
N GLY A 141 -5.63 -7.15 -4.96
CA GLY A 141 -4.21 -7.47 -5.01
C GLY A 141 -3.30 -6.36 -4.46
N GLY A 142 -3.75 -5.08 -4.49
CA GLY A 142 -3.08 -3.98 -3.80
C GLY A 142 -3.12 -4.13 -2.28
N GLN A 143 -4.23 -4.63 -1.72
CA GLN A 143 -4.31 -4.98 -0.32
C GLN A 143 -3.34 -6.13 0.01
N GLU A 144 -3.21 -7.13 -0.85
CA GLU A 144 -2.35 -8.28 -0.66
C GLU A 144 -0.86 -7.90 -0.63
N ILE A 145 -0.38 -7.16 -1.63
CA ILE A 145 1.02 -6.69 -1.65
C ILE A 145 1.34 -5.69 -0.54
N GLY A 146 0.35 -4.90 -0.12
CA GLY A 146 0.52 -3.98 1.01
C GLY A 146 0.61 -4.71 2.36
N MET A 147 -0.08 -5.86 2.52
CA MET A 147 0.03 -6.70 3.71
C MET A 147 1.33 -7.54 3.74
N ALA A 148 1.97 -7.73 2.59
CA ALA A 148 3.27 -8.39 2.51
C ALA A 148 4.42 -7.49 3.01
N CYS A 149 4.20 -6.18 3.18
CA CYS A 149 5.14 -5.28 3.82
C CYS A 149 5.16 -5.50 5.34
N ASP A 150 6.22 -5.11 6.03
CA ASP A 150 6.34 -5.29 7.48
C ASP A 150 5.30 -4.49 8.25
N PHE A 151 5.01 -3.27 7.82
CA PHE A 151 3.92 -2.45 8.35
C PHE A 151 3.46 -1.39 7.35
N SER A 152 2.30 -0.80 7.63
CA SER A 152 1.67 0.21 6.77
C SER A 152 1.38 1.48 7.55
N ILE A 153 1.62 2.63 6.91
CA ILE A 153 1.16 3.94 7.39
C ILE A 153 0.31 4.54 6.29
N ALA A 154 -0.85 5.08 6.65
CA ALA A 154 -1.82 5.59 5.70
C ALA A 154 -2.27 7.02 6.05
N HIS A 155 -2.89 7.69 5.10
CA HIS A 155 -3.71 8.85 5.45
C HIS A 155 -5.17 8.43 5.73
N ASP A 156 -5.88 9.22 6.48
CA ASP A 156 -7.20 8.89 7.03
C ASP A 156 -8.35 8.83 6.00
N LEU A 157 -8.13 9.30 4.78
CA LEU A 157 -9.10 9.20 3.68
C LEU A 157 -9.02 7.87 2.92
N VAL A 158 -8.01 7.03 3.19
CA VAL A 158 -7.78 5.75 2.52
C VAL A 158 -8.93 4.78 2.76
N LYS A 159 -9.17 3.94 1.75
CA LYS A 159 -10.02 2.75 1.86
C LYS A 159 -9.20 1.50 1.63
N PHE A 160 -9.44 0.50 2.48
CA PHE A 160 -8.81 -0.82 2.43
C PHE A 160 -9.87 -1.87 2.12
N GLY A 161 -9.49 -2.96 1.47
CA GLY A 161 -10.42 -4.08 1.30
C GLY A 161 -10.06 -5.06 0.20
N GLN A 162 -10.91 -6.07 0.08
CA GLN A 162 -10.85 -7.07 -0.97
C GLN A 162 -11.84 -6.76 -2.08
N ALA A 163 -11.62 -7.29 -3.29
CA ALA A 163 -12.47 -7.06 -4.44
C ALA A 163 -12.73 -8.33 -5.25
N GLY A 164 -11.93 -9.38 -5.06
CA GLY A 164 -11.92 -10.59 -5.89
C GLY A 164 -13.31 -11.18 -6.19
N PRO A 165 -14.12 -11.57 -5.20
CA PRO A 165 -15.45 -12.17 -5.42
C PRO A 165 -16.40 -11.31 -6.24
N LYS A 166 -16.35 -9.99 -6.13
CA LYS A 166 -17.17 -9.07 -6.96
C LYS A 166 -16.79 -9.09 -8.45
N HIS A 167 -15.58 -9.57 -8.75
CA HIS A 167 -15.04 -9.61 -10.11
C HIS A 167 -14.76 -11.03 -10.61
N GLY A 168 -15.32 -12.07 -9.95
CA GLY A 168 -15.13 -13.47 -10.33
C GLY A 168 -13.72 -14.00 -10.07
N SER A 169 -13.00 -13.43 -9.11
CA SER A 169 -11.66 -13.82 -8.70
C SER A 169 -11.64 -14.23 -7.22
N ALA A 170 -10.49 -14.66 -6.73
CA ALA A 170 -10.25 -15.01 -5.33
C ALA A 170 -9.06 -14.25 -4.77
N ALA A 171 -9.02 -14.08 -3.46
CA ALA A 171 -7.96 -13.38 -2.75
C ALA A 171 -6.76 -14.32 -2.49
N ILE A 172 -6.08 -14.74 -3.56
CA ILE A 172 -5.06 -15.79 -3.55
C ILE A 172 -3.61 -15.29 -3.53
N GLY A 173 -3.40 -13.99 -3.41
CA GLY A 173 -2.08 -13.37 -3.29
C GLY A 173 -1.65 -13.10 -1.84
N GLY A 174 -2.20 -13.84 -0.89
CA GLY A 174 -1.84 -13.77 0.52
C GLY A 174 -2.92 -13.23 1.45
N ALA A 175 -4.04 -12.68 0.96
CA ALA A 175 -5.09 -12.17 1.85
C ALA A 175 -5.72 -13.28 2.71
N THR A 176 -5.84 -14.50 2.19
CA THR A 176 -6.30 -15.67 2.95
C THR A 176 -5.32 -16.13 4.01
N ASP A 177 -4.07 -15.72 3.93
CA ASP A 177 -3.01 -16.03 4.89
C ASP A 177 -2.78 -14.88 5.87
N PHE A 178 -2.65 -13.64 5.37
CA PHE A 178 -2.30 -12.48 6.19
C PHE A 178 -3.48 -11.95 7.02
N LEU A 179 -4.67 -11.84 6.42
CA LEU A 179 -5.82 -11.25 7.11
C LEU A 179 -6.21 -12.03 8.37
N PRO A 180 -6.31 -13.38 8.37
CA PRO A 180 -6.62 -14.13 9.58
C PRO A 180 -5.61 -13.91 10.71
N LEU A 181 -4.34 -13.72 10.37
CA LEU A 181 -3.28 -13.42 11.35
C LEU A 181 -3.41 -12.02 11.94
N MET A 182 -3.83 -11.04 11.14
CA MET A 182 -3.97 -9.64 11.57
C MET A 182 -5.26 -9.39 12.36
N ILE A 183 -6.40 -9.97 11.92
CA ILE A 183 -7.74 -9.57 12.37
C ILE A 183 -8.64 -10.71 12.82
N GLY A 184 -8.15 -11.95 12.80
CA GLY A 184 -8.92 -13.17 13.07
C GLY A 184 -9.74 -13.66 11.89
N CYS A 185 -10.11 -14.95 11.92
CA CYS A 185 -10.74 -15.64 10.78
C CYS A 185 -12.09 -15.05 10.37
N GLU A 186 -12.95 -14.71 11.32
CA GLU A 186 -14.32 -14.23 11.03
C GLU A 186 -14.30 -12.91 10.25
N ARG A 187 -13.48 -11.94 10.69
CA ARG A 187 -13.34 -10.67 9.99
C ARG A 187 -12.60 -10.79 8.66
N ALA A 188 -11.66 -11.72 8.56
CA ALA A 188 -11.00 -12.03 7.30
C ALA A 188 -11.99 -12.60 6.28
N MET A 189 -12.89 -13.49 6.72
CA MET A 189 -13.98 -14.02 5.89
C MET A 189 -14.98 -12.93 5.49
N GLU A 190 -15.40 -12.08 6.43
CA GLU A 190 -16.28 -10.94 6.15
C GLU A 190 -15.73 -10.08 4.99
N THR A 191 -14.53 -9.54 5.14
CA THR A 191 -13.94 -8.66 4.12
C THR A 191 -13.63 -9.39 2.82
N GLY A 192 -13.19 -10.66 2.90
CA GLY A 192 -12.88 -11.49 1.74
C GLY A 192 -14.11 -11.85 0.90
N MET A 193 -15.24 -12.07 1.54
CA MET A 193 -16.48 -12.50 0.87
C MET A 193 -17.37 -11.33 0.46
N LEU A 194 -17.58 -10.34 1.35
CA LEU A 194 -18.46 -9.21 1.10
C LEU A 194 -17.79 -8.14 0.23
N CYS A 195 -16.47 -8.05 0.27
CA CYS A 195 -15.68 -7.05 -0.48
C CYS A 195 -16.15 -5.61 -0.20
N GLU A 196 -16.57 -5.32 1.02
CA GLU A 196 -16.91 -3.98 1.45
C GLU A 196 -15.64 -3.24 1.89
N PRO A 197 -15.37 -2.06 1.32
CA PRO A 197 -14.18 -1.31 1.70
C PRO A 197 -14.29 -0.78 3.14
N TRP A 198 -13.23 -0.98 3.92
CA TRP A 198 -13.09 -0.40 5.24
C TRP A 198 -12.42 0.96 5.18
N THR A 199 -12.79 1.83 6.11
CA THR A 199 -12.11 3.12 6.30
C THR A 199 -10.70 2.90 6.86
N ALA A 200 -9.85 3.91 6.77
CA ALA A 200 -8.53 3.89 7.40
C ALA A 200 -8.63 3.73 8.92
N HIS A 201 -9.60 4.38 9.56
CA HIS A 201 -9.83 4.29 11.00
C HIS A 201 -10.22 2.87 11.43
N LYS A 202 -11.16 2.23 10.72
CA LYS A 202 -11.53 0.82 10.98
C LYS A 202 -10.31 -0.10 10.78
N SER A 203 -9.56 0.08 9.71
CA SER A 203 -8.36 -0.72 9.41
C SER A 203 -7.27 -0.55 10.47
N TYR A 204 -7.05 0.68 10.95
CA TYR A 204 -6.15 0.97 12.06
C TYR A 204 -6.59 0.26 13.35
N ARG A 205 -7.85 0.36 13.72
CA ARG A 205 -8.39 -0.28 14.93
C ARG A 205 -8.37 -1.80 14.88
N LEU A 206 -8.45 -2.38 13.68
CA LEU A 206 -8.37 -3.83 13.48
C LEU A 206 -6.92 -4.35 13.34
N GLY A 207 -5.92 -3.47 13.24
CA GLY A 207 -4.52 -3.86 13.10
C GLY A 207 -4.06 -4.15 11.67
N VAL A 208 -4.85 -3.76 10.66
CA VAL A 208 -4.45 -3.86 9.24
C VAL A 208 -3.47 -2.74 8.83
N CYS A 209 -3.49 -1.64 9.56
CA CYS A 209 -2.63 -0.49 9.37
C CYS A 209 -2.07 -0.06 10.72
N LEU A 210 -0.77 0.23 10.78
CA LEU A 210 -0.07 0.58 12.02
C LEU A 210 -0.43 1.98 12.51
N ASP A 211 -0.52 2.95 11.60
CA ASP A 211 -0.80 4.35 11.94
C ASP A 211 -1.53 5.06 10.81
N ILE A 212 -2.26 6.12 11.17
CA ILE A 212 -2.99 6.97 10.23
C ILE A 212 -2.79 8.44 10.56
N VAL A 213 -2.65 9.26 9.53
CA VAL A 213 -2.51 10.72 9.66
C VAL A 213 -3.58 11.45 8.85
N PRO A 214 -4.02 12.66 9.24
CA PRO A 214 -4.93 13.47 8.44
C PRO A 214 -4.31 13.84 7.09
N ALA A 215 -5.13 13.89 6.03
CA ALA A 215 -4.70 14.36 4.72
C ALA A 215 -5.64 15.41 4.11
N LEU A 216 -6.81 15.65 4.70
CA LEU A 216 -7.70 16.71 4.21
C LEU A 216 -7.29 18.05 4.80
N LYS A 217 -7.00 19.02 3.94
CA LYS A 217 -6.69 20.38 4.29
C LYS A 217 -7.83 21.30 3.89
N VAL A 218 -8.44 21.99 4.84
CA VAL A 218 -9.53 22.96 4.63
C VAL A 218 -9.08 24.27 5.24
N ASP A 219 -9.15 25.35 4.48
CA ASP A 219 -8.71 26.69 4.90
C ASP A 219 -7.28 26.69 5.49
N GLY A 220 -6.38 25.88 4.87
CA GLY A 220 -4.98 25.77 5.26
C GLY A 220 -4.71 24.92 6.52
N LYS A 221 -5.74 24.27 7.10
CA LYS A 221 -5.59 23.43 8.30
C LYS A 221 -5.97 21.99 8.00
N PHE A 222 -5.17 21.05 8.51
CA PHE A 222 -5.51 19.64 8.49
C PHE A 222 -6.70 19.35 9.38
N ILE A 223 -7.67 18.60 8.88
CA ILE A 223 -8.81 18.09 9.63
C ILE A 223 -8.91 16.58 9.47
N ALA A 224 -9.47 15.90 10.47
CA ALA A 224 -9.77 14.48 10.38
C ALA A 224 -10.81 14.22 9.27
N ASN A 225 -10.83 12.98 8.76
CA ASN A 225 -11.78 12.57 7.74
C ASN A 225 -13.24 12.89 8.13
N PRO A 226 -13.89 13.86 7.45
CA PRO A 226 -15.21 14.33 7.86
C PRO A 226 -16.34 13.35 7.55
N THR A 227 -16.06 12.27 6.82
CA THR A 227 -17.05 11.25 6.40
C THR A 227 -17.09 10.04 7.31
N VAL A 228 -16.26 10.01 8.37
CA VAL A 228 -16.11 8.86 9.27
C VAL A 228 -16.54 9.22 10.67
N GLU A 229 -17.29 8.32 11.31
CA GLU A 229 -17.48 8.32 12.75
C GLU A 229 -16.24 7.70 13.40
N LEU A 230 -15.53 8.48 14.22
CA LEU A 230 -14.27 8.02 14.80
C LEU A 230 -14.52 6.90 15.82
N GLU A 231 -15.39 7.17 16.77
CA GLU A 231 -15.81 6.23 17.80
C GLU A 231 -17.17 6.63 18.34
N TYR A 232 -18.07 5.68 18.50
CA TYR A 232 -19.34 5.87 19.19
C TYR A 232 -19.84 4.56 19.81
N THR A 233 -20.72 4.66 20.80
CA THR A 233 -21.42 3.51 21.37
C THR A 233 -22.80 3.41 20.73
N ASP A 234 -23.12 2.26 20.15
CA ASP A 234 -24.42 2.03 19.54
C ASP A 234 -25.52 1.77 20.58
N GLU A 235 -26.76 1.59 20.14
CA GLU A 235 -27.94 1.35 20.98
C GLU A 235 -27.85 0.03 21.78
N PHE A 236 -26.94 -0.87 21.43
CA PHE A 236 -26.69 -2.15 22.12
C PHE A 236 -25.48 -2.09 23.05
N GLY A 237 -24.85 -0.92 23.24
CA GLY A 237 -23.66 -0.73 24.07
C GLY A 237 -22.36 -1.19 23.43
N ARG A 238 -22.35 -1.47 22.11
CA ARG A 238 -21.13 -1.84 21.39
C ARG A 238 -20.36 -0.61 20.97
N ILE A 239 -19.05 -0.65 21.16
CA ILE A 239 -18.17 0.41 20.68
C ILE A 239 -17.89 0.18 19.19
N ILE A 240 -18.30 1.12 18.36
CA ILE A 240 -18.09 1.12 16.92
C ILE A 240 -16.98 2.11 16.58
N HIS A 241 -16.07 1.69 15.71
CA HIS A 241 -14.90 2.48 15.34
C HIS A 241 -14.78 2.64 13.83
N GLY A 242 -14.65 3.88 13.40
CA GLY A 242 -14.23 4.19 12.04
C GLY A 242 -15.24 3.82 10.96
N GLU A 243 -16.52 3.71 11.28
CA GLU A 243 -17.56 3.45 10.28
C GLU A 243 -17.89 4.71 9.48
N MET A 244 -18.37 4.53 8.26
CA MET A 244 -18.82 5.66 7.44
C MET A 244 -20.07 6.30 8.06
N LYS A 245 -20.09 7.62 8.12
CA LYS A 245 -21.30 8.40 8.46
C LYS A 245 -22.42 8.07 7.47
N THR A 246 -23.66 8.32 7.88
CA THR A 246 -24.84 8.10 7.04
C THR A 246 -25.67 9.39 6.92
N GLY A 247 -26.65 9.40 6.02
CA GLY A 247 -27.61 10.49 5.88
C GLY A 247 -26.96 11.87 5.67
N GLU A 248 -27.50 12.86 6.37
CA GLU A 248 -27.08 14.27 6.28
C GLU A 248 -25.64 14.48 6.74
N ALA A 249 -25.19 13.75 7.77
CA ALA A 249 -23.82 13.85 8.27
C ALA A 249 -22.78 13.39 7.21
N LEU A 250 -23.09 12.33 6.45
CA LEU A 250 -22.27 11.92 5.34
C LEU A 250 -22.27 12.95 4.20
N ALA A 251 -23.45 13.52 3.88
CA ALA A 251 -23.56 14.54 2.84
C ALA A 251 -22.73 15.79 3.20
N ALA A 252 -22.82 16.27 4.43
CA ALA A 252 -22.01 17.39 4.93
C ALA A 252 -20.51 17.07 4.88
N GLY A 253 -20.11 15.87 5.27
CA GLY A 253 -18.71 15.42 5.18
C GLY A 253 -18.19 15.40 3.73
N LYS A 254 -19.00 14.94 2.78
CA LYS A 254 -18.66 14.95 1.35
C LYS A 254 -18.50 16.36 0.78
N GLU A 255 -19.28 17.32 1.26
CA GLU A 255 -19.12 18.73 0.83
C GLU A 255 -17.81 19.32 1.37
N LEU A 256 -17.38 18.95 2.59
CA LEU A 256 -16.07 19.34 3.12
C LEU A 256 -14.93 18.73 2.30
N LEU A 257 -15.05 17.46 1.89
CA LEU A 257 -14.06 16.81 1.00
C LEU A 257 -13.92 17.56 -0.35
N LYS A 258 -15.01 18.08 -0.91
CA LYS A 258 -14.97 18.86 -2.16
C LYS A 258 -14.34 20.24 -2.00
N LYS A 259 -14.47 20.85 -0.83
CA LYS A 259 -13.92 22.19 -0.53
C LYS A 259 -12.43 22.14 -0.17
N GLY A 260 -11.97 21.03 0.38
CA GLY A 260 -10.59 20.85 0.78
C GLY A 260 -9.71 20.30 -0.32
N GLU A 261 -8.42 20.25 -0.04
CA GLU A 261 -7.40 19.62 -0.87
C GLU A 261 -6.76 18.45 -0.12
N VAL A 262 -6.31 17.44 -0.85
CA VAL A 262 -5.53 16.33 -0.28
C VAL A 262 -4.07 16.76 -0.24
N ASP A 263 -3.50 16.82 0.96
CA ASP A 263 -2.10 17.15 1.21
C ASP A 263 -1.46 15.98 1.98
N LEU A 264 -0.49 15.31 1.35
CA LEU A 264 0.17 14.12 1.90
C LEU A 264 1.45 14.45 2.70
N SER A 265 1.73 15.71 2.96
CA SER A 265 2.95 16.12 3.68
C SER A 265 3.06 15.53 5.09
N LEU A 266 1.94 15.34 5.81
CA LEU A 266 1.94 14.65 7.09
C LEU A 266 2.24 13.16 6.95
N LEU A 267 1.77 12.52 5.87
CA LEU A 267 2.11 11.14 5.58
C LEU A 267 3.60 10.99 5.26
N ASP A 268 4.15 11.90 4.46
CA ASP A 268 5.58 11.90 4.14
C ASP A 268 6.43 12.11 5.39
N ALA A 269 6.09 13.09 6.21
CA ALA A 269 6.78 13.34 7.48
C ALA A 269 6.73 12.11 8.41
N LYS A 270 5.58 11.41 8.46
CA LYS A 270 5.42 10.21 9.29
C LYS A 270 6.23 9.00 8.76
N ILE A 271 6.47 8.93 7.46
CA ILE A 271 7.33 7.90 6.85
C ILE A 271 8.80 8.18 7.13
N ASP A 272 9.19 9.44 7.22
CA ASP A 272 10.59 9.86 7.45
C ASP A 272 11.01 9.70 8.93
N GLU A 273 10.04 9.63 9.88
CA GLU A 273 10.28 9.30 11.30
C GLU A 273 10.75 7.84 11.50
#